data_95e673980de3646f510c213c8ea83c55
#
_entry.id   95e673980de3646f510c213c8ea83c55
#
_cell.length_a   1.000
_cell.length_b   1.000
_cell.length_c   1.000
_cell.angle_alpha   90.00
_cell.angle_beta   90.00
_cell.angle_gamma   90.00
#
_symmetry.space_group_name_H-M   'P 1'
#
loop_
_entity.id
_entity.type
_entity.pdbx_description
1 polymer ?
#
loop_
_entity_poly.entity_id
_entity_poly.type
_entity_poly.pdbx_seq_one_letter_code
_entity_poly.pdbx_strand_id
1 'polypeptide(L)'
;SAHLGNFEIAEFFLDELEGNATINLLTTDAEHKAIKEYLDKYIKKSSTKFIILQEDLSHIFEMNAALAKNEIICMTGDRYATTAKLMNGSILGEKAQFPSGPFLMGSRLNVPVLFVYVMKETNKHYHLYARKADFKQRDAEGLLANYIKSMEWIIEQYPLQWFNYF
;
A
#
# COMPACT_ATOMS: atom_id res chain seq x y z
N SER A 1 -0.08 -0.46 -1.90
CA SER A 1 -0.34 -1.87 -2.22
C SER A 1 -1.84 -2.13 -2.30
N ALA A 2 -2.21 -3.32 -2.69
CA ALA A 2 -3.57 -3.84 -2.76
C ALA A 2 -3.61 -5.22 -2.09
N HIS A 3 -4.81 -5.71 -1.75
CA HIS A 3 -4.97 -7.09 -1.27
C HIS A 3 -4.89 -8.09 -2.45
N LEU A 4 -3.78 -8.00 -3.16
CA LEU A 4 -3.38 -8.82 -4.29
C LEU A 4 -2.10 -9.57 -3.94
N GLY A 5 -2.10 -10.88 -4.14
CA GLY A 5 -0.96 -11.72 -3.81
C GLY A 5 -0.65 -11.76 -2.31
N ASN A 6 0.62 -11.72 -1.97
CA ASN A 6 1.12 -11.88 -0.60
C ASN A 6 1.86 -10.61 -0.15
N PHE A 7 1.12 -9.52 0.04
CA PHE A 7 1.69 -8.22 0.39
C PHE A 7 2.46 -8.25 1.73
N GLU A 8 2.13 -9.16 2.63
CA GLU A 8 2.83 -9.37 3.91
C GLU A 8 4.29 -9.78 3.73
N ILE A 9 4.61 -10.42 2.59
CA ILE A 9 5.99 -10.81 2.25
C ILE A 9 6.76 -9.63 1.63
N ALA A 10 6.11 -8.55 1.23
CA ALA A 10 6.79 -7.41 0.61
C ALA A 10 7.89 -6.82 1.50
N GLU A 11 7.73 -6.87 2.82
CA GLU A 11 8.73 -6.43 3.79
C GLU A 11 10.05 -7.17 3.62
N PHE A 12 10.03 -8.49 3.45
CA PHE A 12 11.25 -9.29 3.27
C PHE A 12 12.01 -8.90 2.00
N PHE A 13 11.29 -8.60 0.92
CA PHE A 13 11.93 -8.14 -0.31
C PHE A 13 12.52 -6.74 -0.17
N LEU A 14 11.89 -5.88 0.64
CA LEU A 14 12.37 -4.52 0.87
C LEU A 14 13.59 -4.50 1.80
N ASP A 15 13.67 -5.41 2.76
CA ASP A 15 14.84 -5.55 3.65
C ASP A 15 16.08 -6.05 2.89
N GLU A 16 15.91 -6.81 1.81
CA GLU A 16 17.02 -7.27 0.95
C GLU A 16 17.50 -6.18 -0.03
N LEU A 17 16.72 -5.12 -0.25
CA LEU A 17 17.17 -4.00 -1.07
C LEU A 17 18.26 -3.22 -0.32
N GLU A 18 19.38 -2.96 -1.00
CA GLU A 18 20.52 -2.22 -0.45
C GLU A 18 20.07 -0.88 0.14
N GLY A 19 20.28 -0.69 1.45
CA GLY A 19 20.09 0.61 2.08
C GLY A 19 19.39 0.65 3.43
N ASN A 20 18.96 -0.43 4.05
CA ASN A 20 18.28 -0.46 5.36
C ASN A 20 17.19 0.64 5.51
N ALA A 21 16.40 0.85 4.49
CA ALA A 21 15.34 1.84 4.52
C ALA A 21 14.27 1.42 5.54
N THR A 22 14.02 2.25 6.53
CA THR A 22 12.91 2.02 7.48
C THR A 22 11.58 2.09 6.75
N ILE A 23 10.73 1.08 6.93
CA ILE A 23 9.39 1.01 6.37
C ILE A 23 8.40 1.49 7.43
N ASN A 24 7.55 2.44 7.07
CA ASN A 24 6.46 2.93 7.90
C ASN A 24 5.13 2.47 7.29
N LEU A 25 4.44 1.54 7.94
CA LEU A 25 3.14 1.05 7.50
C LEU A 25 2.04 1.92 8.10
N LEU A 26 1.28 2.59 7.23
CA LEU A 26 0.11 3.36 7.61
C LEU A 26 -1.09 2.42 7.79
N THR A 27 -1.68 2.40 8.98
CA THR A 27 -2.72 1.42 9.34
C THR A 27 -3.72 1.99 10.35
N THR A 28 -4.83 1.31 10.55
CA THR A 28 -5.78 1.60 11.62
C THR A 28 -5.35 0.92 12.94
N ASP A 29 -5.84 1.38 14.08
CA ASP A 29 -5.52 0.78 15.39
C ASP A 29 -5.95 -0.71 15.48
N ALA A 30 -7.08 -1.07 14.87
CA ALA A 30 -7.56 -2.45 14.84
C ALA A 30 -6.66 -3.37 14.00
N GLU A 31 -6.24 -2.92 12.82
CA GLU A 31 -5.34 -3.66 11.94
C GLU A 31 -3.93 -3.74 12.54
N HIS A 32 -3.45 -2.67 13.19
CA HIS A 32 -2.15 -2.64 13.85
C HIS A 32 -1.98 -3.78 14.85
N LYS A 33 -2.97 -4.04 15.71
CA LYS A 33 -2.91 -5.12 16.70
C LYS A 33 -2.75 -6.49 16.03
N ALA A 34 -3.55 -6.77 15.01
CA ALA A 34 -3.50 -8.04 14.28
C ALA A 34 -2.17 -8.24 13.53
N ILE A 35 -1.69 -7.20 12.84
CA ILE A 35 -0.41 -7.24 12.12
C ILE A 35 0.75 -7.41 13.10
N LYS A 36 0.75 -6.68 14.21
CA LYS A 36 1.80 -6.77 15.22
C LYS A 36 1.89 -8.17 15.83
N GLU A 37 0.76 -8.78 16.21
CA GLU A 37 0.72 -10.16 16.71
C GLU A 37 1.29 -11.16 15.68
N TYR A 38 1.00 -10.96 14.40
CA TYR A 38 1.54 -11.78 13.32
C TYR A 38 3.06 -11.61 13.19
N LEU A 39 3.55 -10.36 13.14
CA LEU A 39 4.98 -10.05 13.00
C LEU A 39 5.77 -10.57 14.21
N ASP A 40 5.30 -10.35 15.43
CA ASP A 40 5.94 -10.84 16.65
C ASP A 40 6.04 -12.38 16.70
N LYS A 41 5.07 -13.06 16.09
CA LYS A 41 5.03 -14.52 16.05
C LYS A 41 5.95 -15.14 15.00
N TYR A 42 6.05 -14.51 13.82
CA TYR A 42 6.68 -15.11 12.65
C TYR A 42 7.98 -14.40 12.21
N ILE A 43 8.18 -13.15 12.61
CA ILE A 43 9.31 -12.31 12.17
C ILE A 43 10.08 -11.80 13.39
N LYS A 44 11.23 -12.41 13.65
CA LYS A 44 12.04 -12.10 14.86
C LYS A 44 12.68 -10.70 14.89
N LYS A 45 12.80 -10.02 13.76
CA LYS A 45 13.31 -8.63 13.63
C LYS A 45 12.65 -7.99 12.42
N SER A 46 11.61 -7.20 12.64
CA SER A 46 11.03 -6.33 11.61
C SER A 46 11.59 -4.92 11.79
N SER A 47 12.07 -4.30 10.71
CA SER A 47 12.41 -2.87 10.66
C SER A 47 11.18 -1.99 10.46
N THR A 48 9.99 -2.59 10.36
CA THR A 48 8.73 -1.91 10.12
C THR A 48 8.27 -1.12 11.33
N LYS A 49 8.04 0.16 11.14
CA LYS A 49 7.33 1.05 12.06
C LYS A 49 5.87 1.16 11.65
N PHE A 50 5.01 1.49 12.59
CA PHE A 50 3.60 1.72 12.34
C PHE A 50 3.25 3.19 12.55
N ILE A 51 2.51 3.78 11.60
CA ILE A 51 1.88 5.09 11.73
C ILE A 51 0.38 4.84 11.82
N ILE A 52 -0.21 5.14 12.96
CA ILE A 52 -1.64 4.90 13.20
C ILE A 52 -2.45 6.08 12.68
N LEU A 53 -3.45 5.79 11.86
CA LEU A 53 -4.41 6.79 11.40
C LEU A 53 -5.17 7.40 12.59
N GLN A 54 -5.05 8.71 12.77
CA GLN A 54 -5.70 9.48 13.84
C GLN A 54 -6.72 10.45 13.25
N GLU A 55 -7.82 10.69 13.97
CA GLU A 55 -8.86 11.64 13.56
C GLU A 55 -8.36 13.09 13.54
N ASP A 56 -7.42 13.43 14.43
CA ASP A 56 -6.79 14.76 14.53
C ASP A 56 -5.72 15.03 13.45
N LEU A 57 -5.52 14.09 12.52
CA LEU A 57 -4.54 14.16 11.43
C LEU A 57 -3.07 14.22 11.88
N SER A 58 -2.74 13.88 13.13
CA SER A 58 -1.37 13.86 13.64
C SER A 58 -0.46 12.92 12.86
N HIS A 59 -1.00 11.83 12.30
CA HIS A 59 -0.28 10.90 11.43
C HIS A 59 0.37 11.59 10.22
N ILE A 60 -0.15 12.73 9.74
CA ILE A 60 0.45 13.48 8.62
C ILE A 60 1.81 14.04 9.02
N PHE A 61 1.96 14.50 10.27
CA PHE A 61 3.25 15.00 10.77
C PHE A 61 4.27 13.86 10.89
N GLU A 62 3.84 12.68 11.36
CA GLU A 62 4.69 11.48 11.42
C GLU A 62 5.16 11.05 10.02
N MET A 63 4.25 11.04 9.04
CA MET A 63 4.58 10.76 7.64
C MET A 63 5.62 11.72 7.08
N ASN A 64 5.43 13.03 7.30
CA ASN A 64 6.39 14.03 6.82
C ASN A 64 7.76 13.86 7.51
N ALA A 65 7.79 13.55 8.81
CA ALA A 65 9.01 13.29 9.56
C ALA A 65 9.76 12.04 9.05
N ALA A 66 9.02 10.99 8.68
CA ALA A 66 9.58 9.78 8.08
C ALA A 66 10.18 10.07 6.69
N LEU A 67 9.45 10.77 5.82
CA LEU A 67 9.92 11.15 4.49
C LEU A 67 11.15 12.08 4.54
N ALA A 68 11.22 12.99 5.51
CA ALA A 68 12.39 13.85 5.72
C ALA A 68 13.66 13.06 6.08
N LYS A 69 13.51 11.83 6.57
CA LYS A 69 14.61 10.89 6.88
C LYS A 69 14.86 9.89 5.73
N ASN A 70 14.25 10.09 4.56
CA ASN A 70 14.26 9.16 3.44
C ASN A 70 13.71 7.76 3.80
N GLU A 71 12.79 7.68 4.76
CA GLU A 71 12.09 6.45 5.10
C GLU A 71 10.94 6.19 4.10
N ILE A 72 10.53 4.94 3.95
CA ILE A 72 9.44 4.53 3.05
C ILE A 72 8.11 4.58 3.80
N ILE A 73 7.06 5.07 3.16
CA ILE A 73 5.68 4.98 3.67
C ILE A 73 4.90 3.98 2.82
N CYS A 74 4.34 2.97 3.45
CA CYS A 74 3.48 1.98 2.83
C CYS A 74 2.03 2.18 3.26
N MET A 75 1.10 2.10 2.31
CA MET A 75 -0.33 2.16 2.56
C MET A 75 -1.10 1.30 1.56
N THR A 76 -2.27 0.82 1.95
CA THR A 76 -3.21 0.12 1.07
C THR A 76 -4.13 1.11 0.38
N GLY A 77 -4.52 0.82 -0.86
CA GLY A 77 -5.35 1.71 -1.67
C GLY A 77 -6.70 1.09 -2.09
N ASP A 78 -7.02 -0.11 -1.63
CA ASP A 78 -8.17 -0.89 -2.08
C ASP A 78 -9.19 -1.20 -0.98
N ARG A 79 -8.85 -0.98 0.29
CA ARG A 79 -9.77 -1.17 1.42
C ARG A 79 -10.03 0.10 2.20
N TYR A 80 -11.22 0.23 2.74
CA TYR A 80 -11.63 1.42 3.49
C TYR A 80 -12.58 1.08 4.64
N ALA A 81 -12.50 1.87 5.71
CA ALA A 81 -13.47 1.84 6.78
C ALA A 81 -14.78 2.55 6.35
N THR A 82 -15.90 2.20 6.98
CA THR A 82 -17.23 2.78 6.68
C THR A 82 -17.29 4.31 6.77
N THR A 83 -16.42 4.92 7.55
CA THR A 83 -16.33 6.38 7.73
C THR A 83 -15.37 7.07 6.74
N ALA A 84 -14.69 6.31 5.87
CA ALA A 84 -13.71 6.88 4.95
C ALA A 84 -14.37 7.71 3.85
N LYS A 85 -13.70 8.78 3.44
CA LYS A 85 -14.05 9.49 2.19
C LYS A 85 -13.62 8.65 1.01
N LEU A 86 -14.50 8.52 0.02
CA LEU A 86 -14.31 7.65 -1.12
C LEU A 86 -14.12 8.45 -2.42
N MET A 87 -13.41 7.84 -3.35
CA MET A 87 -13.29 8.25 -4.75
C MET A 87 -13.91 7.16 -5.62
N ASN A 88 -14.59 7.56 -6.69
CA ASN A 88 -15.17 6.64 -7.65
C ASN A 88 -14.13 6.25 -8.70
N GLY A 89 -14.12 5.00 -9.10
CA GLY A 89 -13.32 4.47 -10.18
C GLY A 89 -14.05 3.37 -10.93
N SER A 90 -13.38 2.76 -11.90
CA SER A 90 -13.88 1.57 -12.59
C SER A 90 -12.75 0.57 -12.69
N ILE A 91 -12.96 -0.66 -12.24
CA ILE A 91 -12.02 -1.76 -12.32
C ILE A 91 -12.67 -2.93 -13.08
N LEU A 92 -11.97 -3.44 -14.08
CA LEU A 92 -12.47 -4.51 -14.98
C LEU A 92 -13.84 -4.19 -15.63
N GLY A 93 -14.10 -2.90 -15.89
CA GLY A 93 -15.35 -2.43 -16.48
C GLY A 93 -16.48 -2.15 -15.50
N GLU A 94 -16.33 -2.54 -14.22
CA GLU A 94 -17.34 -2.37 -13.18
C GLU A 94 -17.03 -1.15 -12.30
N LYS A 95 -18.08 -0.47 -11.81
CA LYS A 95 -17.96 0.66 -10.89
C LYS A 95 -17.42 0.19 -9.55
N ALA A 96 -16.43 0.89 -9.03
CA ALA A 96 -15.82 0.60 -7.73
C ALA A 96 -15.53 1.89 -6.96
N GLN A 97 -15.42 1.75 -5.64
CA GLN A 97 -15.07 2.84 -4.74
C GLN A 97 -13.73 2.56 -4.06
N PHE A 98 -12.93 3.60 -3.90
CA PHE A 98 -11.59 3.53 -3.33
C PHE A 98 -11.43 4.56 -2.21
N PRO A 99 -10.63 4.30 -1.16
CA PRO A 99 -10.36 5.29 -0.13
C PRO A 99 -9.64 6.50 -0.72
N SER A 100 -10.11 7.70 -0.41
CA SER A 100 -9.47 8.93 -0.95
C SER A 100 -8.12 9.25 -0.30
N GLY A 101 -7.90 8.82 0.94
CA GLY A 101 -6.70 9.14 1.73
C GLY A 101 -5.38 8.85 1.01
N PRO A 102 -5.11 7.60 0.59
CA PRO A 102 -3.86 7.24 -0.07
C PRO A 102 -3.56 8.07 -1.32
N PHE A 103 -4.58 8.36 -2.13
CA PHE A 103 -4.41 9.10 -3.38
C PHE A 103 -4.25 10.61 -3.15
N LEU A 104 -4.99 11.18 -2.19
CA LEU A 104 -4.82 12.58 -1.79
C LEU A 104 -3.45 12.83 -1.17
N MET A 105 -3.00 11.95 -0.28
CA MET A 105 -1.68 12.07 0.35
C MET A 105 -0.57 11.82 -0.68
N GLY A 106 -0.61 10.70 -1.41
CA GLY A 106 0.40 10.34 -2.39
C GLY A 106 0.58 11.42 -3.47
N SER A 107 -0.51 12.02 -3.94
CA SER A 107 -0.42 13.09 -4.95
C SER A 107 0.16 14.41 -4.42
N ARG A 108 0.12 14.68 -3.10
CA ARG A 108 0.55 15.95 -2.49
C ARG A 108 1.96 15.93 -1.93
N LEU A 109 2.47 14.77 -1.53
CA LEU A 109 3.75 14.64 -0.82
C LEU A 109 4.99 14.90 -1.68
N ASN A 110 4.84 15.08 -2.98
CA ASN A 110 5.94 15.34 -3.92
C ASN A 110 7.10 14.33 -3.82
N VAL A 111 6.76 13.07 -3.64
CA VAL A 111 7.69 11.94 -3.59
C VAL A 111 7.31 10.90 -4.65
N PRO A 112 8.25 10.07 -5.10
CA PRO A 112 7.91 8.96 -5.99
C PRO A 112 6.88 8.03 -5.36
N VAL A 113 5.87 7.63 -6.13
CA VAL A 113 4.86 6.65 -5.72
C VAL A 113 5.09 5.36 -6.51
N LEU A 114 5.16 4.25 -5.79
CA LEU A 114 5.30 2.91 -6.36
C LEU A 114 4.10 2.06 -6.00
N PHE A 115 3.56 1.35 -6.97
CA PHE A 115 2.60 0.27 -6.77
C PHE A 115 3.37 -1.03 -6.66
N VAL A 116 3.24 -1.71 -5.51
CA VAL A 116 4.02 -2.91 -5.20
C VAL A 116 3.08 -4.08 -5.02
N TYR A 117 3.39 -5.19 -5.68
CA TYR A 117 2.68 -6.46 -5.61
C TYR A 117 3.66 -7.60 -5.42
N VAL A 118 3.32 -8.57 -4.56
CA VAL A 118 4.12 -9.79 -4.36
C VAL A 118 3.26 -10.97 -4.72
N MET A 119 3.52 -11.55 -5.87
CA MET A 119 2.72 -12.62 -6.43
C MET A 119 3.40 -13.96 -6.25
N LYS A 120 2.63 -14.98 -5.87
CA LYS A 120 3.12 -16.34 -5.74
C LYS A 120 3.12 -17.01 -7.11
N GLU A 121 4.29 -17.43 -7.60
CA GLU A 121 4.42 -18.16 -8.86
C GLU A 121 4.39 -19.66 -8.67
N THR A 122 5.07 -20.13 -7.62
CA THR A 122 5.11 -21.56 -7.24
C THR A 122 5.05 -21.70 -5.72
N ASN A 123 5.10 -22.92 -5.22
CA ASN A 123 5.11 -23.15 -3.76
C ASN A 123 6.33 -22.55 -3.05
N LYS A 124 7.38 -22.19 -3.78
CA LYS A 124 8.65 -21.69 -3.23
C LYS A 124 9.12 -20.37 -3.85
N HIS A 125 8.45 -19.88 -4.89
CA HIS A 125 8.87 -18.66 -5.59
C HIS A 125 7.77 -17.61 -5.54
N TYR A 126 8.19 -16.41 -5.20
CA TYR A 126 7.39 -15.20 -5.26
C TYR A 126 8.08 -14.19 -6.16
N HIS A 127 7.30 -13.41 -6.86
CA HIS A 127 7.79 -12.34 -7.71
C HIS A 127 7.29 -11.00 -7.16
N LEU A 128 8.22 -10.08 -6.91
CA LEU A 128 7.90 -8.70 -6.51
C LEU A 128 7.83 -7.81 -7.76
N TYR A 129 6.71 -7.19 -7.97
CA TYR A 129 6.48 -6.17 -8.99
C TYR A 129 6.46 -4.80 -8.34
N ALA A 130 7.29 -3.88 -8.82
CA ALA A 130 7.28 -2.48 -8.41
C ALA A 130 7.08 -1.59 -9.66
N ARG A 131 5.97 -0.87 -9.72
CA ARG A 131 5.60 -0.02 -10.85
C ARG A 131 5.51 1.43 -10.40
N LYS A 132 6.30 2.29 -11.02
CA LYS A 132 6.25 3.73 -10.76
C LYS A 132 4.95 4.31 -11.30
N ALA A 133 4.25 5.08 -10.45
CA ALA A 133 3.08 5.84 -10.88
C ALA A 133 3.50 7.03 -11.76
N ASP A 134 2.70 7.29 -12.81
CA ASP A 134 2.83 8.45 -13.68
C ASP A 134 1.59 9.34 -13.53
N PHE A 135 1.71 10.42 -12.78
CA PHE A 135 0.63 11.35 -12.49
C PHE A 135 1.18 12.77 -12.26
N LYS A 136 0.30 13.76 -12.39
CA LYS A 136 0.65 15.16 -12.06
C LYS A 136 0.55 15.41 -10.57
N GLN A 137 1.43 16.24 -10.04
CA GLN A 137 1.36 16.64 -8.63
C GLN A 137 -0.02 17.23 -8.30
N ARG A 138 -0.58 16.86 -7.15
CA ARG A 138 -1.92 17.22 -6.67
C ARG A 138 -3.08 16.65 -7.49
N ASP A 139 -2.82 15.72 -8.38
CA ASP A 139 -3.82 15.01 -9.17
C ASP A 139 -4.11 13.64 -8.54
N ALA A 140 -5.00 13.62 -7.55
CA ALA A 140 -5.41 12.40 -6.87
C ALA A 140 -6.22 11.47 -7.77
N GLU A 141 -7.01 12.04 -8.70
CA GLU A 141 -7.80 11.26 -9.67
C GLU A 141 -6.89 10.56 -10.68
N GLY A 142 -5.88 11.28 -11.20
CA GLY A 142 -4.87 10.69 -12.08
C GLY A 142 -4.06 9.60 -11.38
N LEU A 143 -3.70 9.79 -10.10
CA LEU A 143 -3.02 8.75 -9.33
C LEU A 143 -3.92 7.52 -9.12
N LEU A 144 -5.21 7.71 -8.80
CA LEU A 144 -6.18 6.61 -8.71
C LEU A 144 -6.32 5.87 -10.04
N ALA A 145 -6.45 6.59 -11.15
CA ALA A 145 -6.54 5.98 -12.47
C ALA A 145 -5.31 5.14 -12.83
N ASN A 146 -4.11 5.62 -12.45
CA ASN A 146 -2.86 4.87 -12.60
C ASN A 146 -2.83 3.61 -11.73
N TYR A 147 -3.32 3.72 -10.49
CA TYR A 147 -3.43 2.60 -9.57
C TYR A 147 -4.36 1.51 -10.10
N ILE A 148 -5.55 1.88 -10.57
CA ILE A 148 -6.53 0.95 -11.15
C ILE A 148 -5.92 0.22 -12.36
N LYS A 149 -5.31 0.94 -13.31
CA LYS A 149 -4.62 0.32 -14.45
C LYS A 149 -3.52 -0.66 -14.01
N SER A 150 -2.81 -0.32 -12.93
CA SER A 150 -1.78 -1.20 -12.39
C SER A 150 -2.38 -2.44 -11.74
N MET A 151 -3.53 -2.31 -11.05
CA MET A 151 -4.28 -3.45 -10.49
C MET A 151 -4.81 -4.35 -11.59
N GLU A 152 -5.48 -3.80 -12.60
CA GLU A 152 -5.99 -4.57 -13.74
C GLU A 152 -4.89 -5.38 -14.41
N TRP A 153 -3.76 -4.74 -14.68
CA TRP A 153 -2.60 -5.40 -15.27
C TRP A 153 -2.11 -6.61 -14.46
N ILE A 154 -2.05 -6.53 -13.13
CA ILE A 154 -1.60 -7.67 -12.30
C ILE A 154 -2.71 -8.71 -12.11
N ILE A 155 -3.98 -8.31 -12.06
CA ILE A 155 -5.12 -9.22 -11.98
C ILE A 155 -5.23 -10.08 -13.24
N GLU A 156 -5.00 -9.52 -14.42
CA GLU A 156 -4.98 -10.27 -15.69
C GLU A 156 -3.94 -11.39 -15.68
N GLN A 157 -2.79 -11.18 -15.03
CA GLN A 157 -1.73 -12.18 -14.94
C GLN A 157 -1.96 -13.21 -13.82
N TYR A 158 -2.57 -12.76 -12.71
CA TYR A 158 -2.77 -13.58 -11.51
C TYR A 158 -4.21 -13.49 -10.98
N PRO A 159 -5.22 -13.88 -11.77
CA PRO A 159 -6.64 -13.66 -11.41
C PRO A 159 -7.06 -14.39 -10.14
N LEU A 160 -6.42 -15.50 -9.79
CA LEU A 160 -6.73 -16.28 -8.60
C LEU A 160 -6.05 -15.77 -7.31
N GLN A 161 -5.30 -14.67 -7.40
CA GLN A 161 -4.61 -14.09 -6.25
C GLN A 161 -5.17 -12.71 -5.87
N TRP A 162 -6.37 -12.39 -6.29
CA TRP A 162 -7.09 -11.21 -5.86
C TRP A 162 -8.10 -11.58 -4.77
N PHE A 163 -7.79 -11.15 -3.54
CA PHE A 163 -8.59 -11.47 -2.36
C PHE A 163 -9.66 -10.40 -2.11
N ASN A 164 -10.56 -10.24 -3.07
CA ASN A 164 -11.68 -9.32 -2.99
C ASN A 164 -12.93 -10.07 -2.49
N TYR A 165 -13.08 -10.14 -1.17
CA TYR A 165 -14.18 -10.87 -0.52
C TYR A 165 -15.34 -9.95 -0.08
N PHE A 166 -15.53 -8.79 -0.71
CA PHE A 166 -16.56 -7.80 -0.39
C PHE A 166 -17.55 -7.62 -1.53
#